data_b0dfe7283c0bfe03e333410ce2a0600f
#
_entry.id   b0dfe7283c0bfe03e333410ce2a0600f
#
_cell.length_a   1.000
_cell.length_b   1.000
_cell.length_c   1.000
_cell.angle_alpha   90.00
_cell.angle_beta   90.00
_cell.angle_gamma   90.00
#
_symmetry.space_group_name_H-M   'P 1'
#
loop_
_entity.id
_entity.type
_entity.pdbx_description
1 polymer ?
#
loop_
_entity_poly.entity_id
_entity_poly.type
_entity_poly.pdbx_seq_one_letter_code
_entity_poly.pdbx_strand_id
1 'polypeptide(L)'
;MGMYPKKIVQYAKEHMGEVMHTTLNPEGPGVVRIHLIPPRISEEDIEASVAIINGQDVIPVNVSWAILLHEFIREVNRYDGREITEQDSKRILNNTCKGVRKVFPLLPKKRIREDLYTIMNTFKQVAYGEVPDEPITYMSLGEYSPYMRAPHRMDLLVSAMTREGKWHCNQKCVHCYAAGQELVSEKELSTEEWKQIIDKCRACCIPQITFTGGEPTMREDLFELIRYASWFVTRLNTNGIKLTKEYCANLKKASLDSCQITFYSHDADVHNQLVGAVQYENTLQGIKNALEAGLNISINTPLCKWNRDYVSTLQFLHELGVCYVTCSGIITTGNALEKASEQLQLTSEEMKEVLKEAVDYCFANGMEISFTSPGWIEETFFDELGITKPTCGACLSNMAITPGGHVVPCQSHLSEEPLGNMLTDSWEDIWNGETCKKHREYSAEMTGKCPLRKEASHA
;
A
#
# COMPACT_ATOMS: atom_id res chain seq x y z
N MET A 1 22.44 17.40 27.94
CA MET A 1 22.46 18.67 27.15
C MET A 1 21.92 18.27 25.79
N GLY A 2 20.73 18.81 25.40
CA GLY A 2 20.07 18.39 24.16
C GLY A 2 20.93 18.62 22.92
N MET A 3 20.83 17.76 21.91
CA MET A 3 21.65 17.78 20.69
C MET A 3 21.37 19.03 19.83
N TYR A 4 20.19 19.65 19.98
CA TYR A 4 19.75 20.80 19.18
C TYR A 4 19.54 22.08 19.98
N PRO A 5 19.78 23.26 19.37
CA PRO A 5 19.47 24.55 19.98
C PRO A 5 17.98 24.67 20.36
N LYS A 6 17.69 25.23 21.53
CA LYS A 6 16.31 25.42 22.06
C LYS A 6 15.33 26.02 21.04
N LYS A 7 15.80 26.92 20.17
CA LYS A 7 14.99 27.56 19.14
C LYS A 7 14.48 26.55 18.09
N ILE A 8 15.28 25.53 17.75
CA ILE A 8 14.89 24.48 16.80
C ILE A 8 13.83 23.59 17.45
N VAL A 9 14.04 23.18 18.72
CA VAL A 9 13.08 22.39 19.49
C VAL A 9 11.74 23.13 19.61
N GLN A 10 11.80 24.42 19.92
CA GLN A 10 10.62 25.27 20.04
C GLN A 10 9.85 25.36 18.71
N TYR A 11 10.54 25.62 17.60
CA TYR A 11 9.91 25.68 16.28
C TYR A 11 9.21 24.37 15.92
N ALA A 12 9.87 23.23 16.16
CA ALA A 12 9.29 21.92 15.86
C ALA A 12 8.04 21.66 16.71
N LYS A 13 8.06 22.00 18.00
CA LYS A 13 6.87 21.90 18.89
C LYS A 13 5.70 22.74 18.39
N GLU A 14 5.96 23.94 17.90
CA GLU A 14 4.91 24.87 17.48
C GLU A 14 4.35 24.61 16.10
N HIS A 15 5.15 24.02 15.19
CA HIS A 15 4.81 23.96 13.76
C HIS A 15 4.86 22.58 13.12
N MET A 16 5.52 21.59 13.73
CA MET A 16 5.74 20.28 13.12
C MET A 16 5.01 19.15 13.86
N GLY A 17 3.80 19.41 14.36
CA GLY A 17 3.00 18.42 15.09
C GLY A 17 2.20 17.49 14.20
N GLU A 18 1.92 17.91 12.96
CA GLU A 18 1.08 17.20 12.01
C GLU A 18 1.88 16.67 10.81
N VAL A 19 1.38 15.58 10.17
CA VAL A 19 1.94 15.10 8.92
C VAL A 19 1.72 16.14 7.83
N MET A 20 2.81 16.47 7.14
CA MET A 20 2.73 17.29 5.93
C MET A 20 2.72 16.38 4.70
N HIS A 21 1.79 16.63 3.81
CA HIS A 21 1.65 15.89 2.55
C HIS A 21 1.69 16.86 1.37
N THR A 22 2.33 16.45 0.29
CA THR A 22 2.18 17.10 -1.01
C THR A 22 2.30 16.08 -2.14
N THR A 23 1.66 16.38 -3.26
CA THR A 23 1.77 15.60 -4.49
C THR A 23 2.39 16.48 -5.55
N LEU A 24 3.49 16.01 -6.13
CA LEU A 24 4.15 16.65 -7.25
C LEU A 24 3.80 15.89 -8.53
N ASN A 25 3.58 16.64 -9.61
CA ASN A 25 3.24 16.10 -10.92
C ASN A 25 1.98 15.18 -10.90
N PRO A 26 0.84 15.62 -10.34
CA PRO A 26 -0.32 14.76 -10.11
C PRO A 26 -0.96 14.23 -11.41
N GLU A 27 -0.78 14.92 -12.54
CA GLU A 27 -1.38 14.54 -13.83
C GLU A 27 -0.36 13.96 -14.82
N GLY A 28 0.94 13.95 -14.45
CA GLY A 28 2.01 13.49 -15.32
C GLY A 28 2.39 12.02 -15.10
N PRO A 29 3.13 11.41 -16.02
CA PRO A 29 3.82 10.19 -15.73
C PRO A 29 4.83 10.46 -14.61
N GLY A 30 4.81 9.64 -13.55
CA GLY A 30 5.72 9.78 -12.42
C GLY A 30 5.24 10.77 -11.35
N VAL A 31 4.10 10.46 -10.76
CA VAL A 31 3.60 11.13 -9.56
C VAL A 31 4.56 10.92 -8.38
N VAL A 32 4.91 11.99 -7.67
CA VAL A 32 5.70 11.92 -6.44
C VAL A 32 4.84 12.40 -5.28
N ARG A 33 4.45 11.49 -4.40
CA ARG A 33 3.74 11.80 -3.15
C ARG A 33 4.71 11.77 -1.99
N ILE A 34 4.77 12.85 -1.25
CA ILE A 34 5.66 13.02 -0.11
C ILE A 34 4.81 13.15 1.15
N HIS A 35 5.00 12.23 2.10
CA HIS A 35 4.47 12.34 3.44
C HIS A 35 5.64 12.60 4.38
N LEU A 36 5.69 13.79 4.96
CA LEU A 36 6.66 14.15 5.98
C LEU A 36 6.04 13.87 7.36
N ILE A 37 6.50 12.80 7.99
CA ILE A 37 6.06 12.40 9.33
C ILE A 37 6.73 13.30 10.36
N PRO A 38 5.98 13.84 11.36
CA PRO A 38 6.53 14.69 12.39
C PRO A 38 7.69 14.04 13.15
N PRO A 39 8.68 14.83 13.56
CA PRO A 39 9.71 14.34 14.46
C PRO A 39 9.11 13.98 15.83
N ARG A 40 9.74 13.07 16.55
CA ARG A 40 9.48 12.92 17.97
C ARG A 40 10.19 14.04 18.72
N ILE A 41 9.45 14.68 19.60
CA ILE A 41 9.94 15.83 20.37
C ILE A 41 9.83 15.50 21.85
N SER A 42 10.95 15.36 22.52
CA SER A 42 11.06 15.30 23.99
C SER A 42 11.19 16.69 24.58
N GLU A 43 11.34 16.78 25.90
CA GLU A 43 11.54 18.08 26.56
C GLU A 43 12.84 18.77 26.12
N GLU A 44 13.89 18.02 25.82
CA GLU A 44 15.23 18.52 25.57
C GLU A 44 15.79 18.20 24.18
N ASP A 45 15.14 17.33 23.39
CA ASP A 45 15.69 16.85 22.12
C ASP A 45 14.62 16.60 21.04
N ILE A 46 15.07 16.48 19.79
CA ILE A 46 14.27 16.15 18.61
C ILE A 46 14.91 14.95 17.93
N GLU A 47 14.15 13.88 17.76
CA GLU A 47 14.54 12.77 16.90
C GLU A 47 14.24 13.10 15.43
N ALA A 48 14.91 12.39 14.51
CA ALA A 48 14.74 12.60 13.07
C ALA A 48 13.28 12.45 12.63
N SER A 49 12.88 13.27 11.67
CA SER A 49 11.65 13.07 10.91
C SER A 49 11.83 11.92 9.92
N VAL A 50 10.73 11.46 9.36
CA VAL A 50 10.73 10.46 8.30
C VAL A 50 9.95 10.98 7.11
N ALA A 51 10.53 10.91 5.92
CA ALA A 51 9.81 11.12 4.66
C ALA A 51 9.41 9.77 4.08
N ILE A 52 8.13 9.62 3.72
CA ILE A 52 7.63 8.44 3.02
C ILE A 52 7.30 8.85 1.59
N ILE A 53 7.99 8.23 0.62
CA ILE A 53 7.84 8.52 -0.79
C ILE A 53 6.93 7.46 -1.42
N ASN A 54 5.88 7.91 -2.11
CA ASN A 54 4.88 7.05 -2.77
C ASN A 54 4.30 5.94 -1.87
N GLY A 55 4.30 6.16 -0.53
CA GLY A 55 3.81 5.19 0.43
C GLY A 55 4.68 3.93 0.60
N GLN A 56 5.89 3.91 0.07
CA GLN A 56 6.78 2.75 0.07
C GLN A 56 8.13 3.04 0.74
N ASP A 57 8.87 4.01 0.21
CA ASP A 57 10.24 4.27 0.62
C ASP A 57 10.27 5.12 1.87
N VAL A 58 10.91 4.61 2.93
CA VAL A 58 11.04 5.26 4.23
C VAL A 58 12.43 5.84 4.35
N ILE A 59 12.52 7.17 4.34
CA ILE A 59 13.78 7.91 4.34
C ILE A 59 13.89 8.74 5.61
N PRO A 60 14.87 8.47 6.51
CA PRO A 60 15.11 9.32 7.66
C PRO A 60 15.62 10.69 7.21
N VAL A 61 15.03 11.73 7.75
CA VAL A 61 15.33 13.12 7.39
C VAL A 61 15.81 13.87 8.62
N ASN A 62 17.02 14.41 8.55
CA ASN A 62 17.55 15.21 9.65
C ASN A 62 16.67 16.46 9.91
N VAL A 63 16.78 17.01 11.12
CA VAL A 63 15.90 18.10 11.57
C VAL A 63 15.98 19.35 10.67
N SER A 64 17.15 19.66 10.11
CA SER A 64 17.30 20.83 9.23
C SER A 64 16.56 20.65 7.91
N TRP A 65 16.66 19.45 7.32
CA TRP A 65 15.94 19.11 6.11
C TRP A 65 14.44 18.94 6.37
N ALA A 66 14.06 18.38 7.51
CA ALA A 66 12.66 18.31 7.91
C ALA A 66 12.00 19.70 8.01
N ILE A 67 12.68 20.68 8.59
CA ILE A 67 12.20 22.07 8.64
C ILE A 67 12.11 22.67 7.24
N LEU A 68 13.10 22.41 6.38
CA LEU A 68 13.10 22.88 5.00
C LEU A 68 11.93 22.29 4.20
N LEU A 69 11.72 20.97 4.29
CA LEU A 69 10.60 20.28 3.66
C LEU A 69 9.26 20.77 4.20
N HIS A 70 9.11 20.89 5.50
CA HIS A 70 7.91 21.41 6.13
C HIS A 70 7.53 22.79 5.59
N GLU A 71 8.47 23.74 5.54
CA GLU A 71 8.25 25.08 5.01
C GLU A 71 7.92 25.05 3.51
N PHE A 72 8.59 24.17 2.74
CA PHE A 72 8.34 24.03 1.31
C PHE A 72 6.94 23.45 1.04
N ILE A 73 6.60 22.32 1.66
CA ILE A 73 5.29 21.66 1.50
C ILE A 73 4.17 22.62 1.90
N ARG A 74 4.31 23.35 2.99
CA ARG A 74 3.36 24.36 3.43
C ARG A 74 3.11 25.45 2.37
N GLU A 75 4.17 25.91 1.71
CA GLU A 75 4.03 26.93 0.65
C GLU A 75 3.45 26.34 -0.64
N VAL A 76 3.79 25.11 -1.03
CA VAL A 76 3.21 24.40 -2.18
C VAL A 76 1.70 24.20 -1.97
N ASN A 77 1.30 23.73 -0.79
CA ASN A 77 -0.11 23.43 -0.49
C ASN A 77 -1.03 24.66 -0.49
N ARG A 78 -0.48 25.88 -0.52
CA ARG A 78 -1.29 27.09 -0.75
C ARG A 78 -1.82 27.20 -2.19
N TYR A 79 -1.29 26.37 -3.08
CA TYR A 79 -1.64 26.31 -4.49
C TYR A 79 -2.40 25.03 -4.84
N ASP A 80 -2.87 24.30 -3.82
CA ASP A 80 -3.62 23.07 -4.03
C ASP A 80 -4.81 23.26 -4.98
N GLY A 81 -5.00 22.32 -5.89
CA GLY A 81 -6.06 22.35 -6.91
C GLY A 81 -5.86 23.31 -8.08
N ARG A 82 -4.68 23.93 -8.25
CA ARG A 82 -4.37 24.77 -9.40
C ARG A 82 -2.96 24.56 -9.95
N GLU A 83 -2.78 24.82 -11.23
CA GLU A 83 -1.46 24.77 -11.88
C GLU A 83 -0.52 25.85 -11.27
N ILE A 84 0.71 25.43 -10.97
CA ILE A 84 1.75 26.29 -10.42
C ILE A 84 2.53 26.92 -11.59
N THR A 85 2.41 28.22 -11.77
CA THR A 85 3.15 28.96 -12.78
C THR A 85 4.62 29.16 -12.38
N GLU A 86 5.48 29.56 -13.33
CA GLU A 86 6.88 29.92 -13.05
C GLU A 86 6.99 31.06 -12.01
N GLN A 87 6.07 32.01 -12.03
CA GLN A 87 6.03 33.10 -11.05
C GLN A 87 5.66 32.60 -9.66
N ASP A 88 4.72 31.63 -9.57
CA ASP A 88 4.33 31.00 -8.32
C ASP A 88 5.49 30.18 -7.76
N SER A 89 6.20 29.42 -8.60
CA SER A 89 7.41 28.68 -8.19
C SER A 89 8.47 29.59 -7.57
N LYS A 90 8.74 30.74 -8.18
CA LYS A 90 9.65 31.77 -7.63
C LYS A 90 9.16 32.29 -6.26
N ARG A 91 7.84 32.46 -6.10
CA ARG A 91 7.23 32.91 -4.86
C ARG A 91 7.31 31.84 -3.75
N ILE A 92 7.00 30.58 -4.09
CA ILE A 92 7.14 29.44 -3.19
C ILE A 92 8.58 29.37 -2.66
N LEU A 93 9.58 29.34 -3.55
CA LEU A 93 10.99 29.29 -3.16
C LEU A 93 11.42 30.46 -2.26
N ASN A 94 10.96 31.68 -2.55
CA ASN A 94 11.28 32.84 -1.75
C ASN A 94 10.65 32.77 -0.36
N ASN A 95 9.41 32.31 -0.25
CA ASN A 95 8.71 32.19 1.02
C ASN A 95 9.27 31.04 1.85
N THR A 96 9.58 29.88 1.24
CA THR A 96 10.31 28.80 1.88
C THR A 96 11.64 29.31 2.51
N CYS A 97 12.44 30.04 1.73
CA CYS A 97 13.65 30.66 2.25
C CYS A 97 13.41 31.60 3.43
N LYS A 98 12.30 32.36 3.42
CA LYS A 98 11.94 33.24 4.55
C LYS A 98 11.55 32.43 5.77
N GLY A 99 10.77 31.38 5.60
CA GLY A 99 10.35 30.48 6.69
C GLY A 99 11.55 29.81 7.36
N VAL A 100 12.41 29.15 6.58
CA VAL A 100 13.64 28.51 7.08
C VAL A 100 14.55 29.49 7.83
N ARG A 101 14.68 30.72 7.34
CA ARG A 101 15.52 31.74 8.00
C ARG A 101 14.96 32.29 9.30
N LYS A 102 13.70 32.03 9.65
CA LYS A 102 13.19 32.30 11.00
C LYS A 102 13.88 31.41 12.03
N VAL A 103 14.22 30.19 11.65
CA VAL A 103 14.91 29.22 12.50
C VAL A 103 16.43 29.36 12.34
N PHE A 104 16.91 29.48 11.10
CA PHE A 104 18.33 29.57 10.73
C PHE A 104 18.65 30.95 10.10
N PRO A 105 18.72 32.06 10.87
CA PRO A 105 18.80 33.41 10.32
C PRO A 105 20.08 33.70 9.51
N LEU A 106 21.17 33.01 9.80
CA LEU A 106 22.45 33.18 9.13
C LEU A 106 22.60 32.32 7.86
N LEU A 107 21.66 31.40 7.59
CA LEU A 107 21.75 30.51 6.43
C LEU A 107 21.48 31.28 5.12
N PRO A 108 22.43 31.26 4.15
CA PRO A 108 22.28 31.94 2.88
C PRO A 108 21.10 31.37 2.06
N LYS A 109 20.31 32.23 1.42
CA LYS A 109 19.21 31.79 0.56
C LYS A 109 19.66 30.84 -0.57
N LYS A 110 20.88 31.07 -1.08
CA LYS A 110 21.48 30.21 -2.12
C LYS A 110 21.58 28.77 -1.62
N ARG A 111 22.15 28.56 -0.41
CA ARG A 111 22.29 27.24 0.20
C ARG A 111 20.96 26.55 0.44
N ILE A 112 19.94 27.30 0.96
CA ILE A 112 18.58 26.75 1.15
C ILE A 112 18.00 26.21 -0.15
N ARG A 113 18.21 26.92 -1.26
CA ARG A 113 17.71 26.51 -2.58
C ARG A 113 18.47 25.29 -3.12
N GLU A 114 19.79 25.24 -2.94
CA GLU A 114 20.61 24.10 -3.32
C GLU A 114 20.19 22.86 -2.54
N ASP A 115 20.04 22.96 -1.21
CA ASP A 115 19.60 21.84 -0.37
C ASP A 115 18.19 21.37 -0.78
N LEU A 116 17.26 22.30 -1.03
CA LEU A 116 15.90 21.93 -1.49
C LEU A 116 15.94 21.23 -2.85
N TYR A 117 16.74 21.72 -3.79
CA TYR A 117 16.91 21.09 -5.10
C TYR A 117 17.44 19.65 -4.95
N THR A 118 18.48 19.46 -4.14
CA THR A 118 19.07 18.16 -3.85
C THR A 118 18.01 17.20 -3.28
N ILE A 119 17.27 17.61 -2.25
CA ILE A 119 16.23 16.78 -1.64
C ILE A 119 15.16 16.39 -2.66
N MET A 120 14.65 17.37 -3.42
CA MET A 120 13.57 17.13 -4.38
C MET A 120 14.02 16.24 -5.54
N ASN A 121 15.26 16.39 -6.02
CA ASN A 121 15.83 15.52 -7.04
C ASN A 121 15.99 14.09 -6.51
N THR A 122 16.52 13.94 -5.31
CA THR A 122 16.65 12.63 -4.63
C THR A 122 15.28 11.95 -4.50
N PHE A 123 14.26 12.65 -4.00
CA PHE A 123 12.91 12.09 -3.84
C PHE A 123 12.27 11.72 -5.18
N LYS A 124 12.53 12.49 -6.23
CA LYS A 124 12.07 12.16 -7.58
C LYS A 124 12.75 10.88 -8.10
N GLN A 125 14.07 10.76 -7.94
CA GLN A 125 14.81 9.56 -8.35
C GLN A 125 14.32 8.32 -7.61
N VAL A 126 14.13 8.41 -6.29
CA VAL A 126 13.54 7.33 -5.48
C VAL A 126 12.15 6.95 -5.98
N ALA A 127 11.27 7.95 -6.19
CA ALA A 127 9.91 7.71 -6.65
C ALA A 127 9.83 7.02 -8.03
N TYR A 128 10.87 7.17 -8.84
CA TYR A 128 10.97 6.56 -10.18
C TYR A 128 11.77 5.25 -10.20
N GLY A 129 12.24 4.79 -9.03
CA GLY A 129 13.11 3.60 -8.93
C GLY A 129 14.50 3.82 -9.51
N GLU A 130 14.93 5.08 -9.67
CA GLU A 130 16.28 5.42 -10.12
C GLU A 130 17.25 5.40 -8.94
N VAL A 131 18.54 5.16 -9.21
CA VAL A 131 19.59 5.28 -8.19
C VAL A 131 19.82 6.77 -7.91
N PRO A 132 19.63 7.24 -6.66
CA PRO A 132 19.88 8.64 -6.32
C PRO A 132 21.31 9.07 -6.53
N ASP A 133 21.52 10.29 -7.03
CA ASP A 133 22.85 10.90 -7.19
C ASP A 133 23.56 11.08 -5.84
N GLU A 134 22.80 11.40 -4.80
CA GLU A 134 23.31 11.53 -3.44
C GLU A 134 23.03 10.23 -2.65
N PRO A 135 24.01 9.72 -1.89
CA PRO A 135 23.79 8.55 -1.04
C PRO A 135 22.68 8.80 -0.03
N ILE A 136 21.68 7.96 -0.04
CA ILE A 136 20.61 7.97 0.96
C ILE A 136 20.60 6.68 1.77
N THR A 137 20.16 6.80 3.01
CA THR A 137 19.89 5.65 3.86
C THR A 137 18.39 5.41 3.85
N TYR A 138 17.99 4.20 3.51
CA TYR A 138 16.62 3.75 3.72
C TYR A 138 16.48 3.18 5.13
N MET A 139 15.33 3.37 5.71
CA MET A 139 14.97 2.76 6.98
C MET A 139 14.06 1.57 6.69
N SER A 140 14.43 0.40 7.18
CA SER A 140 13.53 -0.75 7.13
C SER A 140 12.29 -0.52 8.00
N LEU A 141 11.21 -1.22 7.71
CA LEU A 141 10.01 -1.15 8.55
C LEU A 141 10.28 -1.60 10.00
N GLY A 142 11.17 -2.56 10.19
CA GLY A 142 11.60 -2.99 11.53
C GLY A 142 12.27 -1.86 12.31
N GLU A 143 13.20 -1.13 11.68
CA GLU A 143 13.88 0.04 12.28
C GLU A 143 12.91 1.20 12.53
N TYR A 144 11.93 1.39 11.64
CA TYR A 144 10.91 2.44 11.78
C TYR A 144 9.82 2.10 12.81
N SER A 145 9.57 0.80 13.04
CA SER A 145 8.48 0.30 13.90
C SER A 145 8.37 1.00 15.28
N PRO A 146 9.47 1.27 16.03
CA PRO A 146 9.37 1.97 17.32
C PRO A 146 8.84 3.40 17.23
N TYR A 147 8.93 4.02 16.05
CA TYR A 147 8.53 5.39 15.80
C TYR A 147 7.15 5.51 15.13
N MET A 148 6.56 4.39 14.71
CA MET A 148 5.27 4.35 14.02
C MET A 148 4.13 4.79 14.94
N ARG A 149 3.21 5.55 14.36
CA ARG A 149 1.94 5.95 14.99
C ARG A 149 0.74 5.24 14.37
N ALA A 150 0.95 4.63 13.21
CA ALA A 150 -0.05 3.92 12.41
C ALA A 150 0.66 3.02 11.38
N PRO A 151 -0.03 2.06 10.75
CA PRO A 151 0.53 1.25 9.68
C PRO A 151 0.82 2.11 8.43
N HIS A 152 1.66 1.61 7.53
CA HIS A 152 1.90 2.29 6.25
C HIS A 152 0.69 2.25 5.33
N ARG A 153 -0.15 1.22 5.45
CA ARG A 153 -1.32 1.01 4.61
C ARG A 153 -2.52 0.57 5.43
N MET A 154 -3.68 1.12 5.08
CA MET A 154 -4.96 0.65 5.57
C MET A 154 -5.78 0.06 4.40
N ASP A 155 -6.10 -1.22 4.49
CA ASP A 155 -6.94 -1.90 3.51
C ASP A 155 -8.41 -1.74 3.93
N LEU A 156 -9.21 -1.03 3.13
CA LEU A 156 -10.62 -0.80 3.39
C LEU A 156 -11.44 -1.85 2.64
N LEU A 157 -12.05 -2.79 3.37
CA LEU A 157 -12.95 -3.80 2.81
C LEU A 157 -14.33 -3.14 2.60
N VAL A 158 -14.40 -2.26 1.62
CA VAL A 158 -15.59 -1.41 1.39
C VAL A 158 -16.83 -2.19 0.89
N SER A 159 -16.63 -3.39 0.36
CA SER A 159 -17.70 -4.26 -0.11
C SER A 159 -17.73 -5.56 0.68
N ALA A 160 -18.90 -5.90 1.22
CA ALA A 160 -19.10 -7.13 1.97
C ALA A 160 -19.16 -8.37 1.05
N MET A 161 -18.79 -9.54 1.60
CA MET A 161 -18.92 -10.82 0.88
C MET A 161 -20.38 -11.22 0.70
N THR A 162 -21.24 -10.83 1.65
CA THR A 162 -22.68 -11.10 1.61
C THR A 162 -23.46 -9.82 1.87
N ARG A 163 -24.61 -9.69 1.21
CA ARG A 163 -25.60 -8.61 1.46
C ARG A 163 -26.96 -9.24 1.69
N GLU A 164 -27.61 -8.93 2.81
CA GLU A 164 -28.91 -9.52 3.19
C GLU A 164 -28.89 -11.06 3.17
N GLY A 165 -27.80 -11.65 3.66
CA GLY A 165 -27.60 -13.09 3.72
C GLY A 165 -27.35 -13.78 2.37
N LYS A 166 -27.20 -13.01 1.27
CA LYS A 166 -26.87 -13.53 -0.06
C LYS A 166 -25.46 -13.16 -0.45
N TRP A 167 -24.79 -14.08 -1.16
CA TRP A 167 -23.48 -13.82 -1.73
C TRP A 167 -23.51 -12.59 -2.65
N HIS A 168 -22.60 -11.64 -2.39
CA HIS A 168 -22.60 -10.33 -3.07
C HIS A 168 -21.42 -10.15 -4.03
N CYS A 169 -20.24 -10.73 -3.74
CA CYS A 169 -19.12 -10.71 -4.68
C CYS A 169 -19.53 -11.37 -6.02
N ASN A 170 -19.09 -10.82 -7.14
CA ASN A 170 -19.44 -11.35 -8.49
C ASN A 170 -18.59 -12.57 -8.91
N GLN A 171 -17.75 -13.09 -8.00
CA GLN A 171 -17.02 -14.37 -8.12
C GLN A 171 -17.19 -15.21 -6.85
N LYS A 172 -16.95 -16.53 -6.96
CA LYS A 172 -16.97 -17.47 -5.84
C LYS A 172 -15.69 -18.28 -5.80
N CYS A 173 -14.56 -17.59 -5.65
CA CYS A 173 -13.24 -18.22 -5.71
C CYS A 173 -13.13 -19.40 -4.74
N VAL A 174 -12.59 -20.51 -5.22
CA VAL A 174 -12.49 -21.77 -4.46
C VAL A 174 -11.59 -21.67 -3.23
N HIS A 175 -10.70 -20.71 -3.20
CA HIS A 175 -9.73 -20.45 -2.11
C HIS A 175 -9.91 -19.05 -1.48
N CYS A 176 -11.10 -18.44 -1.61
CA CYS A 176 -11.33 -17.11 -1.07
C CYS A 176 -11.12 -17.07 0.46
N TYR A 177 -10.12 -16.31 0.90
CA TYR A 177 -9.77 -16.18 2.32
C TYR A 177 -10.87 -15.51 3.15
N ALA A 178 -11.70 -14.67 2.51
CA ALA A 178 -12.76 -13.92 3.16
C ALA A 178 -14.11 -14.66 3.20
N ALA A 179 -14.29 -15.74 2.43
CA ALA A 179 -15.54 -16.46 2.39
C ALA A 179 -15.87 -17.13 3.73
N GLY A 180 -17.14 -17.05 4.16
CA GLY A 180 -17.61 -17.65 5.39
C GLY A 180 -17.15 -16.95 6.69
N GLN A 181 -16.47 -15.82 6.58
CA GLN A 181 -16.05 -15.01 7.73
C GLN A 181 -17.17 -14.03 8.13
N GLU A 182 -17.47 -13.93 9.42
CA GLU A 182 -18.53 -13.05 9.92
C GLU A 182 -18.23 -11.57 9.69
N LEU A 183 -17.02 -11.14 10.01
CA LEU A 183 -16.58 -9.75 9.92
C LEU A 183 -16.66 -9.14 8.52
N VAL A 184 -16.63 -9.93 7.45
CA VAL A 184 -16.79 -9.45 6.07
C VAL A 184 -18.19 -9.70 5.51
N SER A 185 -19.08 -10.20 6.35
CA SER A 185 -20.51 -10.40 6.04
C SER A 185 -21.40 -9.41 6.79
N GLU A 186 -20.81 -8.49 7.52
CA GLU A 186 -21.49 -7.41 8.21
C GLU A 186 -22.17 -6.43 7.24
N LYS A 187 -23.08 -5.65 7.78
CA LYS A 187 -23.70 -4.56 7.01
C LYS A 187 -22.64 -3.54 6.58
N GLU A 188 -22.60 -3.27 5.29
CA GLU A 188 -21.71 -2.25 4.74
C GLU A 188 -22.00 -0.86 5.30
N LEU A 189 -20.95 -0.15 5.65
CA LEU A 189 -21.02 1.25 6.03
C LEU A 189 -21.48 2.12 4.85
N SER A 190 -22.15 3.21 5.17
CA SER A 190 -22.55 4.25 4.21
C SER A 190 -21.32 5.02 3.69
N THR A 191 -21.51 5.79 2.62
CA THR A 191 -20.49 6.67 2.06
C THR A 191 -19.94 7.64 3.11
N GLU A 192 -20.81 8.23 3.93
CA GLU A 192 -20.41 9.21 4.93
C GLU A 192 -19.63 8.56 6.10
N GLU A 193 -20.01 7.35 6.53
CA GLU A 193 -19.24 6.61 7.53
C GLU A 193 -17.84 6.23 7.01
N TRP A 194 -17.72 5.82 5.74
CA TRP A 194 -16.42 5.59 5.13
C TRP A 194 -15.58 6.86 5.03
N LYS A 195 -16.16 8.01 4.70
CA LYS A 195 -15.46 9.30 4.73
C LYS A 195 -14.94 9.64 6.12
N GLN A 196 -15.74 9.41 7.18
CA GLN A 196 -15.28 9.59 8.57
C GLN A 196 -14.07 8.69 8.87
N ILE A 197 -14.09 7.44 8.40
CA ILE A 197 -12.95 6.51 8.54
C ILE A 197 -11.73 7.02 7.78
N ILE A 198 -11.90 7.50 6.56
CA ILE A 198 -10.83 8.07 5.73
C ILE A 198 -10.23 9.30 6.42
N ASP A 199 -11.04 10.20 6.97
CA ASP A 199 -10.57 11.35 7.75
C ASP A 199 -9.78 10.92 8.99
N LYS A 200 -10.23 9.88 9.68
CA LYS A 200 -9.52 9.33 10.83
C LYS A 200 -8.19 8.69 10.42
N CYS A 201 -8.14 7.96 9.30
CA CYS A 201 -6.90 7.44 8.74
C CYS A 201 -5.90 8.57 8.43
N ARG A 202 -6.38 9.70 7.91
CA ARG A 202 -5.56 10.89 7.67
C ARG A 202 -5.02 11.47 8.97
N ALA A 203 -5.86 11.63 9.98
CA ALA A 203 -5.45 12.12 11.30
C ALA A 203 -4.42 11.18 11.98
N CYS A 204 -4.51 9.89 11.73
CA CYS A 204 -3.55 8.88 12.19
C CYS A 204 -2.23 8.87 11.41
N CYS A 205 -2.12 9.67 10.34
CA CYS A 205 -0.92 9.75 9.51
C CYS A 205 -0.64 8.50 8.65
N ILE A 206 -1.66 7.74 8.28
CA ILE A 206 -1.54 6.59 7.38
C ILE A 206 -1.28 7.12 5.96
N PRO A 207 -0.19 6.72 5.28
CA PRO A 207 0.14 7.30 3.97
C PRO A 207 -0.62 6.66 2.80
N GLN A 208 -1.11 5.41 2.94
CA GLN A 208 -1.71 4.65 1.84
C GLN A 208 -3.03 4.01 2.24
N ILE A 209 -4.00 4.06 1.31
CA ILE A 209 -5.28 3.33 1.40
C ILE A 209 -5.42 2.38 0.22
N THR A 210 -5.85 1.14 0.50
CA THR A 210 -6.26 0.18 -0.52
C THR A 210 -7.74 -0.08 -0.41
N PHE A 211 -8.50 0.17 -1.46
CA PHE A 211 -9.90 -0.23 -1.56
C PHE A 211 -9.97 -1.70 -1.99
N THR A 212 -10.64 -2.52 -1.19
CA THR A 212 -10.78 -3.96 -1.38
C THR A 212 -12.11 -4.45 -0.78
N GLY A 213 -12.24 -5.71 -0.47
CA GLY A 213 -13.42 -6.31 0.15
C GLY A 213 -13.78 -7.64 -0.48
N GLY A 214 -15.07 -7.90 -0.70
CA GLY A 214 -15.52 -8.95 -1.59
C GLY A 214 -15.11 -8.59 -3.01
N GLU A 215 -15.82 -7.63 -3.62
CA GLU A 215 -15.38 -6.95 -4.84
C GLU A 215 -15.75 -5.46 -4.73
N PRO A 216 -14.75 -4.58 -4.59
CA PRO A 216 -15.01 -3.15 -4.32
C PRO A 216 -15.73 -2.43 -5.47
N THR A 217 -15.57 -2.88 -6.71
CA THR A 217 -16.25 -2.30 -7.87
C THR A 217 -17.76 -2.58 -7.89
N MET A 218 -18.27 -3.40 -6.96
CA MET A 218 -19.70 -3.60 -6.75
C MET A 218 -20.37 -2.42 -6.02
N ARG A 219 -19.58 -1.54 -5.38
CA ARG A 219 -20.08 -0.30 -4.77
C ARG A 219 -20.30 0.79 -5.81
N GLU A 220 -21.45 1.45 -5.74
CA GLU A 220 -21.80 2.55 -6.67
C GLU A 220 -21.03 3.83 -6.35
N ASP A 221 -20.70 4.07 -5.08
CA ASP A 221 -20.01 5.25 -4.57
C ASP A 221 -18.47 5.12 -4.54
N LEU A 222 -17.90 4.05 -5.12
CA LEU A 222 -16.45 3.79 -5.07
C LEU A 222 -15.62 4.96 -5.62
N PHE A 223 -16.04 5.58 -6.74
CA PHE A 223 -15.33 6.72 -7.31
C PHE A 223 -15.35 7.95 -6.39
N GLU A 224 -16.42 8.12 -5.63
CA GLU A 224 -16.52 9.19 -4.64
C GLU A 224 -15.56 8.96 -3.48
N LEU A 225 -15.49 7.73 -2.97
CA LEU A 225 -14.57 7.36 -1.91
C LEU A 225 -13.09 7.49 -2.34
N ILE A 226 -12.73 7.03 -3.56
CA ILE A 226 -11.37 7.18 -4.09
C ILE A 226 -11.01 8.67 -4.21
N ARG A 227 -11.90 9.50 -4.74
CA ARG A 227 -11.67 10.94 -4.85
C ARG A 227 -11.52 11.60 -3.49
N TYR A 228 -12.34 11.20 -2.51
CA TYR A 228 -12.24 11.70 -1.15
C TYR A 228 -10.90 11.33 -0.49
N ALA A 229 -10.37 10.15 -0.83
CA ALA A 229 -9.09 9.66 -0.35
C ALA A 229 -7.86 10.19 -1.14
N SER A 230 -8.00 11.21 -1.99
CA SER A 230 -6.91 11.72 -2.86
C SER A 230 -5.69 12.26 -2.10
N TRP A 231 -5.81 12.50 -0.80
CA TRP A 231 -4.68 12.81 0.07
C TRP A 231 -3.70 11.63 0.21
N PHE A 232 -4.20 10.39 0.15
CA PHE A 232 -3.40 9.18 0.31
C PHE A 232 -2.82 8.72 -1.03
N VAL A 233 -1.85 7.81 -0.98
CA VAL A 233 -1.59 6.92 -2.11
C VAL A 233 -2.74 5.91 -2.15
N THR A 234 -3.53 5.93 -3.22
CA THR A 234 -4.73 5.11 -3.35
C THR A 234 -4.50 3.90 -4.25
N ARG A 235 -4.91 2.73 -3.77
CA ARG A 235 -4.87 1.48 -4.51
C ARG A 235 -6.26 0.84 -4.57
N LEU A 236 -6.49 0.09 -5.65
CA LEU A 236 -7.69 -0.71 -5.83
C LEU A 236 -7.28 -2.17 -6.06
N ASN A 237 -7.78 -3.09 -5.24
CA ASN A 237 -7.66 -4.53 -5.49
C ASN A 237 -9.00 -5.03 -6.03
N THR A 238 -9.02 -5.57 -7.25
CA THR A 238 -10.25 -5.99 -7.94
C THR A 238 -10.04 -7.27 -8.75
N ASN A 239 -11.11 -7.98 -9.05
CA ASN A 239 -11.11 -9.07 -9.99
C ASN A 239 -11.19 -8.62 -11.48
N GLY A 240 -11.29 -7.32 -11.73
CA GLY A 240 -11.22 -6.72 -13.05
C GLY A 240 -12.48 -6.82 -13.92
N ILE A 241 -13.51 -7.57 -13.51
CA ILE A 241 -14.71 -7.83 -14.35
C ILE A 241 -15.44 -6.55 -14.76
N LYS A 242 -15.53 -5.56 -13.88
CA LYS A 242 -16.23 -4.28 -14.13
C LYS A 242 -15.35 -3.20 -14.76
N LEU A 243 -14.09 -3.47 -15.07
CA LEU A 243 -13.16 -2.52 -15.67
C LEU A 243 -13.48 -2.29 -17.17
N THR A 244 -14.63 -1.68 -17.46
CA THR A 244 -14.94 -1.16 -18.80
C THR A 244 -14.05 0.06 -19.11
N LYS A 245 -13.96 0.48 -20.38
CA LYS A 245 -13.22 1.70 -20.77
C LYS A 245 -13.71 2.93 -19.99
N GLU A 246 -15.02 3.06 -19.84
CA GLU A 246 -15.62 4.17 -19.08
C GLU A 246 -15.27 4.07 -17.58
N TYR A 247 -15.32 2.85 -17.00
CA TYR A 247 -14.97 2.64 -15.60
C TYR A 247 -13.51 2.99 -15.33
N CYS A 248 -12.59 2.56 -16.20
CA CYS A 248 -11.17 2.90 -16.11
C CYS A 248 -10.93 4.42 -16.23
N ALA A 249 -11.62 5.09 -17.16
CA ALA A 249 -11.56 6.54 -17.26
C ALA A 249 -12.06 7.27 -15.99
N ASN A 250 -13.10 6.74 -15.36
CA ASN A 250 -13.64 7.28 -14.10
C ASN A 250 -12.70 7.03 -12.91
N LEU A 251 -12.02 5.88 -12.84
CA LEU A 251 -10.97 5.62 -11.84
C LEU A 251 -9.83 6.64 -11.96
N LYS A 252 -9.40 6.93 -13.19
CA LYS A 252 -8.35 7.94 -13.45
C LYS A 252 -8.80 9.34 -13.03
N LYS A 253 -10.04 9.74 -13.37
CA LYS A 253 -10.63 11.01 -12.92
C LYS A 253 -10.80 11.10 -11.40
N ALA A 254 -10.95 9.97 -10.72
CA ALA A 254 -11.01 9.89 -9.26
C ALA A 254 -9.61 9.95 -8.61
N SER A 255 -8.53 10.06 -9.40
CA SER A 255 -7.14 10.08 -8.95
C SER A 255 -6.67 8.78 -8.29
N LEU A 256 -7.11 7.63 -8.81
CA LEU A 256 -6.57 6.34 -8.41
C LEU A 256 -5.10 6.22 -8.86
N ASP A 257 -4.20 5.88 -7.93
CA ASP A 257 -2.77 5.78 -8.21
C ASP A 257 -2.39 4.42 -8.82
N SER A 258 -3.00 3.32 -8.35
CA SER A 258 -2.71 1.99 -8.88
C SER A 258 -3.88 1.03 -8.72
N CYS A 259 -3.92 0.04 -9.60
CA CYS A 259 -4.94 -1.01 -9.61
C CYS A 259 -4.27 -2.38 -9.66
N GLN A 260 -4.52 -3.23 -8.67
CA GLN A 260 -4.09 -4.62 -8.69
C GLN A 260 -5.27 -5.49 -9.14
N ILE A 261 -5.08 -6.22 -10.25
CA ILE A 261 -6.10 -7.10 -10.82
C ILE A 261 -5.69 -8.54 -10.55
N THR A 262 -6.63 -9.34 -10.03
CA THR A 262 -6.38 -10.77 -9.80
C THR A 262 -6.65 -11.55 -11.09
N PHE A 263 -5.62 -12.28 -11.57
CA PHE A 263 -5.70 -13.12 -12.75
C PHE A 263 -4.97 -14.45 -12.51
N TYR A 264 -5.61 -15.57 -12.77
CA TYR A 264 -5.12 -16.87 -12.31
C TYR A 264 -4.36 -17.68 -13.37
N SER A 265 -4.75 -17.59 -14.62
CA SER A 265 -4.17 -18.40 -15.69
C SER A 265 -4.50 -17.83 -17.07
N HIS A 266 -3.60 -18.03 -18.03
CA HIS A 266 -3.85 -17.81 -19.46
C HIS A 266 -4.87 -18.82 -20.02
N ASP A 267 -5.01 -19.98 -19.36
CA ASP A 267 -6.03 -20.97 -19.67
C ASP A 267 -7.38 -20.56 -19.06
N ALA A 268 -8.39 -20.36 -19.93
CA ALA A 268 -9.71 -19.89 -19.54
C ALA A 268 -10.44 -20.87 -18.62
N ASP A 269 -10.29 -22.16 -18.82
CA ASP A 269 -10.95 -23.19 -18.02
C ASP A 269 -10.37 -23.21 -16.61
N VAL A 270 -9.04 -23.16 -16.49
CA VAL A 270 -8.35 -23.06 -15.18
C VAL A 270 -8.74 -21.79 -14.44
N HIS A 271 -8.73 -20.63 -15.13
CA HIS A 271 -9.15 -19.37 -14.54
C HIS A 271 -10.60 -19.45 -14.00
N ASN A 272 -11.53 -19.86 -14.87
CA ASN A 272 -12.95 -19.95 -14.52
C ASN A 272 -13.23 -20.93 -13.38
N GLN A 273 -12.52 -22.04 -13.33
CA GLN A 273 -12.62 -23.01 -12.26
C GLN A 273 -12.16 -22.41 -10.93
N LEU A 274 -11.02 -21.69 -10.90
CA LEU A 274 -10.48 -21.06 -9.69
C LEU A 274 -11.34 -19.93 -9.16
N VAL A 275 -11.94 -19.13 -10.04
CA VAL A 275 -12.85 -18.04 -9.62
C VAL A 275 -14.29 -18.48 -9.39
N GLY A 276 -14.61 -19.75 -9.70
CA GLY A 276 -15.95 -20.32 -9.50
C GLY A 276 -17.05 -19.64 -10.35
N ALA A 277 -16.67 -19.08 -11.51
CA ALA A 277 -17.56 -18.35 -12.41
C ALA A 277 -16.93 -18.26 -13.82
N VAL A 278 -17.76 -18.20 -14.86
CA VAL A 278 -17.29 -18.03 -16.27
C VAL A 278 -17.00 -16.53 -16.48
N GLN A 279 -15.80 -16.09 -16.11
CA GLN A 279 -15.41 -14.67 -16.08
C GLN A 279 -14.05 -14.36 -16.73
N TYR A 280 -13.37 -15.35 -17.29
CA TYR A 280 -12.06 -15.17 -17.92
C TYR A 280 -12.03 -14.01 -18.92
N GLU A 281 -12.95 -14.02 -19.90
CA GLU A 281 -13.01 -12.97 -20.93
C GLU A 281 -13.27 -11.58 -20.36
N ASN A 282 -14.11 -11.47 -19.33
CA ASN A 282 -14.42 -10.19 -18.70
C ASN A 282 -13.21 -9.64 -17.91
N THR A 283 -12.50 -10.50 -17.16
CA THR A 283 -11.28 -10.12 -16.47
C THR A 283 -10.17 -9.72 -17.46
N LEU A 284 -9.98 -10.52 -18.52
CA LEU A 284 -9.01 -10.23 -19.58
C LEU A 284 -9.31 -8.89 -20.28
N GLN A 285 -10.58 -8.65 -20.62
CA GLN A 285 -10.98 -7.37 -21.21
C GLN A 285 -10.76 -6.22 -20.25
N GLY A 286 -10.99 -6.42 -18.95
CA GLY A 286 -10.70 -5.44 -17.90
C GLY A 286 -9.22 -5.07 -17.84
N ILE A 287 -8.32 -6.05 -17.92
CA ILE A 287 -6.85 -5.81 -17.98
C ILE A 287 -6.50 -4.95 -19.20
N LYS A 288 -7.00 -5.33 -20.40
CA LYS A 288 -6.78 -4.57 -21.64
C LYS A 288 -7.28 -3.13 -21.55
N ASN A 289 -8.48 -2.93 -21.02
CA ASN A 289 -9.07 -1.60 -20.85
C ASN A 289 -8.27 -0.73 -19.84
N ALA A 290 -7.76 -1.33 -18.76
CA ALA A 290 -6.96 -0.65 -17.77
C ALA A 290 -5.60 -0.20 -18.35
N LEU A 291 -4.95 -1.07 -19.13
CA LEU A 291 -3.72 -0.74 -19.87
C LEU A 291 -3.97 0.39 -20.89
N GLU A 292 -5.02 0.27 -21.71
CA GLU A 292 -5.39 1.28 -22.71
C GLU A 292 -5.70 2.65 -22.09
N ALA A 293 -6.31 2.65 -20.90
CA ALA A 293 -6.57 3.88 -20.14
C ALA A 293 -5.31 4.49 -19.51
N GLY A 294 -4.18 3.77 -19.53
CA GLY A 294 -2.94 4.18 -18.88
C GLY A 294 -3.04 4.21 -17.35
N LEU A 295 -3.81 3.28 -16.77
CA LEU A 295 -3.77 3.04 -15.33
C LEU A 295 -2.48 2.31 -14.97
N ASN A 296 -1.90 2.65 -13.83
CA ASN A 296 -0.80 1.88 -13.27
C ASN A 296 -1.35 0.57 -12.70
N ILE A 297 -1.13 -0.54 -13.39
CA ILE A 297 -1.66 -1.84 -13.01
C ILE A 297 -0.57 -2.82 -12.57
N SER A 298 -0.96 -3.71 -11.67
CA SER A 298 -0.23 -4.95 -11.36
C SER A 298 -1.19 -6.13 -11.45
N ILE A 299 -0.67 -7.29 -11.81
CA ILE A 299 -1.46 -8.53 -11.79
C ILE A 299 -1.05 -9.35 -10.57
N ASN A 300 -2.03 -9.82 -9.80
CA ASN A 300 -1.79 -10.73 -8.69
C ASN A 300 -2.30 -12.13 -9.04
N THR A 301 -1.44 -13.13 -8.84
CA THR A 301 -1.77 -14.53 -9.08
C THR A 301 -1.53 -15.36 -7.81
N PRO A 302 -2.59 -15.75 -7.07
CA PRO A 302 -2.48 -16.80 -6.08
C PRO A 302 -2.14 -18.14 -6.75
N LEU A 303 -0.98 -18.72 -6.40
CA LEU A 303 -0.45 -19.94 -7.02
C LEU A 303 -0.99 -21.20 -6.32
N CYS A 304 -1.37 -22.17 -7.13
CA CYS A 304 -1.84 -23.48 -6.67
C CYS A 304 -1.51 -24.56 -7.72
N LYS A 305 -1.86 -25.81 -7.43
CA LYS A 305 -1.59 -26.93 -8.35
C LYS A 305 -2.26 -26.78 -9.72
N TRP A 306 -3.42 -26.13 -9.80
CA TRP A 306 -4.15 -26.00 -11.06
C TRP A 306 -3.54 -24.95 -12.01
N ASN A 307 -2.89 -23.92 -11.48
CA ASN A 307 -2.22 -22.89 -12.28
C ASN A 307 -0.69 -22.93 -12.13
N ARG A 308 -0.13 -24.12 -11.92
CA ARG A 308 1.31 -24.35 -11.75
C ARG A 308 2.13 -23.92 -12.98
N ASP A 309 1.57 -23.99 -14.19
CA ASP A 309 2.16 -23.42 -15.40
C ASP A 309 2.04 -21.89 -15.38
N TYR A 310 2.78 -21.28 -14.43
CA TYR A 310 2.74 -19.85 -14.26
C TYR A 310 3.56 -19.10 -15.31
N VAL A 311 4.62 -19.72 -15.84
CA VAL A 311 5.45 -19.10 -16.90
C VAL A 311 4.63 -18.81 -18.16
N SER A 312 3.79 -19.75 -18.62
CA SER A 312 2.90 -19.50 -19.76
C SER A 312 1.91 -18.35 -19.48
N THR A 313 1.45 -18.22 -18.24
CA THR A 313 0.61 -17.09 -17.82
C THR A 313 1.39 -15.78 -17.85
N LEU A 314 2.65 -15.78 -17.41
CA LEU A 314 3.52 -14.59 -17.46
C LEU A 314 3.82 -14.18 -18.91
N GLN A 315 4.09 -15.13 -19.79
CA GLN A 315 4.27 -14.87 -21.23
C GLN A 315 3.05 -14.16 -21.81
N PHE A 316 1.87 -14.71 -21.57
CA PHE A 316 0.61 -14.12 -21.99
C PHE A 316 0.40 -12.69 -21.46
N LEU A 317 0.68 -12.46 -20.18
CA LEU A 317 0.54 -11.14 -19.56
C LEU A 317 1.58 -10.14 -20.11
N HIS A 318 2.81 -10.59 -20.36
CA HIS A 318 3.85 -9.78 -20.97
C HIS A 318 3.48 -9.33 -22.40
N GLU A 319 2.94 -10.25 -23.21
CA GLU A 319 2.43 -9.93 -24.56
C GLU A 319 1.29 -8.90 -24.54
N LEU A 320 0.52 -8.83 -23.46
CA LEU A 320 -0.50 -7.79 -23.25
C LEU A 320 0.09 -6.43 -22.82
N GLY A 321 1.38 -6.38 -22.46
CA GLY A 321 2.04 -5.17 -21.96
C GLY A 321 2.04 -5.01 -20.43
N VAL A 322 1.76 -6.06 -19.68
CA VAL A 322 1.90 -6.05 -18.21
C VAL A 322 3.38 -6.13 -17.85
N CYS A 323 3.86 -5.18 -17.04
CA CYS A 323 5.25 -5.10 -16.61
C CYS A 323 5.46 -5.49 -15.15
N TYR A 324 4.42 -5.44 -14.32
CA TYR A 324 4.52 -5.73 -12.88
C TYR A 324 3.55 -6.82 -12.46
N VAL A 325 4.07 -7.86 -11.85
CA VAL A 325 3.28 -9.00 -11.34
C VAL A 325 3.60 -9.27 -9.87
N THR A 326 2.59 -9.72 -9.14
CA THR A 326 2.76 -10.30 -7.81
C THR A 326 2.21 -11.72 -7.83
N CYS A 327 2.81 -12.59 -7.06
CA CYS A 327 2.26 -13.92 -6.82
C CYS A 327 2.28 -14.24 -5.32
N SER A 328 1.45 -15.17 -4.93
CA SER A 328 1.28 -15.56 -3.53
C SER A 328 0.94 -17.04 -3.41
N GLY A 329 1.22 -17.65 -2.27
CA GLY A 329 0.59 -18.91 -1.92
C GLY A 329 -0.86 -18.69 -1.45
N ILE A 330 -1.62 -19.76 -1.34
CA ILE A 330 -2.99 -19.73 -0.81
C ILE A 330 -2.96 -19.51 0.71
N ILE A 331 -3.62 -18.47 1.20
CA ILE A 331 -3.78 -18.23 2.63
C ILE A 331 -4.83 -19.19 3.18
N THR A 332 -4.48 -19.98 4.20
CA THR A 332 -5.31 -21.03 4.78
C THR A 332 -6.41 -20.52 5.71
N THR A 333 -7.29 -19.67 5.17
CA THR A 333 -8.49 -19.13 5.85
C THR A 333 -9.69 -19.16 4.90
N GLY A 334 -10.89 -19.01 5.40
CA GLY A 334 -12.11 -19.03 4.58
C GLY A 334 -12.29 -20.33 3.79
N ASN A 335 -12.63 -20.23 2.51
CA ASN A 335 -12.81 -21.41 1.65
C ASN A 335 -11.53 -22.25 1.50
N ALA A 336 -10.34 -21.65 1.71
CA ALA A 336 -9.08 -22.38 1.65
C ALA A 336 -8.90 -23.41 2.80
N LEU A 337 -9.74 -23.38 3.83
CA LEU A 337 -9.81 -24.40 4.88
C LEU A 337 -10.59 -25.65 4.47
N GLU A 338 -11.35 -25.61 3.39
CA GLU A 338 -12.06 -26.77 2.88
C GLU A 338 -11.08 -27.83 2.34
N LYS A 339 -11.36 -29.12 2.60
CA LYS A 339 -10.48 -30.22 2.18
C LYS A 339 -10.14 -30.19 0.67
N ALA A 340 -11.10 -29.82 -0.17
CA ALA A 340 -10.88 -29.70 -1.61
C ALA A 340 -9.87 -28.61 -1.96
N SER A 341 -9.88 -27.49 -1.23
CA SER A 341 -8.93 -26.38 -1.41
C SER A 341 -7.57 -26.67 -0.79
N GLU A 342 -7.52 -27.46 0.28
CA GLU A 342 -6.27 -27.92 0.90
C GLU A 342 -5.44 -28.76 -0.08
N GLN A 343 -6.10 -29.57 -0.93
CA GLN A 343 -5.46 -30.36 -1.99
C GLN A 343 -4.89 -29.53 -3.14
N LEU A 344 -5.31 -28.25 -3.26
CA LEU A 344 -4.80 -27.34 -4.27
C LEU A 344 -3.48 -26.68 -3.88
N GLN A 345 -3.11 -26.68 -2.61
CA GLN A 345 -1.90 -26.04 -2.15
C GLN A 345 -0.66 -26.71 -2.78
N LEU A 346 0.26 -25.89 -3.25
CA LEU A 346 1.60 -26.33 -3.61
C LEU A 346 2.38 -26.66 -2.33
N THR A 347 3.23 -27.67 -2.39
CA THR A 347 4.26 -27.88 -1.35
C THR A 347 5.32 -26.77 -1.43
N SER A 348 6.15 -26.65 -0.41
CA SER A 348 7.26 -25.68 -0.44
C SER A 348 8.21 -25.94 -1.61
N GLU A 349 8.50 -27.19 -1.93
CA GLU A 349 9.37 -27.55 -3.07
C GLU A 349 8.71 -27.23 -4.41
N GLU A 350 7.43 -27.56 -4.60
CA GLU A 350 6.69 -27.18 -5.79
C GLU A 350 6.62 -25.66 -5.98
N MET A 351 6.45 -24.90 -4.87
CA MET A 351 6.43 -23.44 -4.89
C MET A 351 7.78 -22.85 -5.30
N LYS A 352 8.90 -23.43 -4.81
CA LYS A 352 10.26 -23.02 -5.21
C LYS A 352 10.49 -23.22 -6.70
N GLU A 353 10.09 -24.37 -7.25
CA GLU A 353 10.21 -24.65 -8.68
C GLU A 353 9.46 -23.60 -9.51
N VAL A 354 8.17 -23.38 -9.21
CA VAL A 354 7.33 -22.39 -9.92
C VAL A 354 7.89 -20.97 -9.77
N LEU A 355 8.31 -20.60 -8.58
CA LEU A 355 8.81 -19.24 -8.34
C LEU A 355 10.15 -19.00 -9.04
N LYS A 356 11.04 -20.00 -9.04
CA LYS A 356 12.33 -19.88 -9.74
C LYS A 356 12.13 -19.65 -11.25
N GLU A 357 11.32 -20.48 -11.89
CA GLU A 357 11.01 -20.34 -13.32
C GLU A 357 10.35 -18.98 -13.63
N ALA A 358 9.44 -18.53 -12.75
CA ALA A 358 8.76 -17.25 -12.89
C ALA A 358 9.72 -16.06 -12.78
N VAL A 359 10.64 -16.08 -11.82
CA VAL A 359 11.63 -15.02 -11.62
C VAL A 359 12.62 -14.99 -12.80
N ASP A 360 13.14 -16.17 -13.20
CA ASP A 360 14.04 -16.29 -14.35
C ASP A 360 13.38 -15.71 -15.62
N TYR A 361 12.10 -16.02 -15.87
CA TYR A 361 11.35 -15.47 -17.00
C TYR A 361 11.17 -13.95 -16.89
N CYS A 362 10.71 -13.45 -15.75
CA CYS A 362 10.45 -12.02 -15.56
C CYS A 362 11.73 -11.19 -15.74
N PHE A 363 12.83 -11.58 -15.15
CA PHE A 363 14.11 -10.86 -15.27
C PHE A 363 14.64 -10.89 -16.70
N ALA A 364 14.52 -12.02 -17.41
CA ALA A 364 14.93 -12.12 -18.80
C ALA A 364 14.13 -11.22 -19.75
N ASN A 365 12.89 -10.84 -19.37
CA ASN A 365 11.98 -10.07 -20.20
C ASN A 365 11.67 -8.67 -19.65
N GLY A 366 12.43 -8.19 -18.65
CA GLY A 366 12.27 -6.84 -18.09
C GLY A 366 10.95 -6.62 -17.34
N MET A 367 10.35 -7.69 -16.81
CA MET A 367 9.20 -7.62 -15.91
C MET A 367 9.64 -7.60 -14.44
N GLU A 368 8.88 -6.93 -13.61
CA GLU A 368 9.04 -6.98 -12.17
C GLU A 368 8.14 -8.02 -11.53
N ILE A 369 8.68 -8.82 -10.63
CA ILE A 369 7.94 -9.86 -9.90
C ILE A 369 8.19 -9.75 -8.40
N SER A 370 7.13 -9.89 -7.60
CA SER A 370 7.19 -10.00 -6.14
C SER A 370 6.40 -11.18 -5.64
N PHE A 371 6.95 -11.91 -4.68
CA PHE A 371 6.23 -12.94 -3.93
C PHE A 371 5.76 -12.36 -2.59
N THR A 372 4.46 -12.48 -2.26
CA THR A 372 3.85 -11.73 -1.17
C THR A 372 3.41 -12.56 0.05
N SER A 373 3.64 -13.87 0.03
CA SER A 373 3.20 -14.77 1.11
C SER A 373 4.36 -15.27 1.96
N PRO A 374 4.55 -14.76 3.19
CA PRO A 374 5.56 -15.28 4.08
C PRO A 374 5.25 -16.73 4.54
N GLY A 375 6.29 -17.49 4.83
CA GLY A 375 6.20 -18.82 5.41
C GLY A 375 6.01 -19.98 4.43
N TRP A 376 6.12 -19.75 3.13
CA TRP A 376 6.08 -20.79 2.11
C TRP A 376 7.45 -21.39 1.79
N ILE A 377 8.47 -20.55 1.83
CA ILE A 377 9.83 -20.84 1.40
C ILE A 377 10.79 -20.24 2.42
N GLU A 378 11.92 -20.89 2.65
CA GLU A 378 12.98 -20.34 3.49
C GLU A 378 13.57 -19.04 2.93
N GLU A 379 14.01 -18.16 3.83
CA GLU A 379 14.46 -16.81 3.48
C GLU A 379 15.66 -16.80 2.52
N THR A 380 16.58 -17.74 2.68
CA THR A 380 17.80 -17.85 1.84
C THR A 380 17.50 -18.05 0.36
N PHE A 381 16.36 -18.69 0.03
CA PHE A 381 15.98 -18.90 -1.35
C PHE A 381 15.61 -17.58 -2.07
N PHE A 382 15.05 -16.62 -1.36
CA PHE A 382 14.76 -15.30 -1.93
C PHE A 382 16.05 -14.52 -2.24
N ASP A 383 17.09 -14.65 -1.40
CA ASP A 383 18.41 -14.07 -1.64
C ASP A 383 19.04 -14.68 -2.90
N GLU A 384 18.92 -16.00 -3.10
CA GLU A 384 19.39 -16.71 -4.29
C GLU A 384 18.67 -16.23 -5.58
N LEU A 385 17.38 -15.92 -5.49
CA LEU A 385 16.60 -15.40 -6.61
C LEU A 385 16.80 -13.91 -6.86
N GLY A 386 17.41 -13.17 -5.93
CA GLY A 386 17.59 -11.72 -6.04
C GLY A 386 16.28 -10.92 -5.93
N ILE A 387 15.26 -11.46 -5.23
CA ILE A 387 13.99 -10.78 -4.96
C ILE A 387 13.78 -10.56 -3.46
N THR A 388 12.96 -9.57 -3.13
CA THR A 388 12.65 -9.25 -1.73
C THR A 388 11.90 -10.38 -1.04
N LYS A 389 12.38 -10.81 0.12
CA LYS A 389 11.69 -11.80 0.94
C LYS A 389 10.38 -11.23 1.49
N PRO A 390 9.28 -11.99 1.44
CA PRO A 390 8.04 -11.59 2.06
C PRO A 390 8.12 -11.70 3.58
N THR A 391 7.59 -10.70 4.29
CA THR A 391 7.49 -10.70 5.76
C THR A 391 6.05 -10.48 6.19
N CYS A 392 5.71 -10.88 7.42
CA CYS A 392 4.41 -10.57 7.98
C CYS A 392 4.28 -9.04 8.16
N GLY A 393 3.21 -8.46 7.65
CA GLY A 393 2.95 -7.03 7.74
C GLY A 393 1.85 -6.65 8.73
N ALA A 394 1.28 -7.62 9.45
CA ALA A 394 0.15 -7.39 10.35
C ALA A 394 0.45 -6.35 11.43
N CYS A 395 -0.39 -5.33 11.55
CA CYS A 395 -0.22 -4.19 12.46
C CYS A 395 1.10 -3.40 12.29
N LEU A 396 1.86 -3.66 11.22
CA LEU A 396 3.11 -2.97 10.90
C LEU A 396 3.01 -2.27 9.54
N SER A 397 3.18 -3.01 8.45
CA SER A 397 3.06 -2.44 7.10
C SER A 397 1.61 -2.25 6.69
N ASN A 398 0.69 -3.07 7.18
CA ASN A 398 -0.73 -2.97 6.87
C ASN A 398 -1.63 -3.38 8.03
N MET A 399 -2.82 -2.81 8.03
CA MET A 399 -4.01 -3.23 8.79
C MET A 399 -5.21 -3.18 7.86
N ALA A 400 -6.35 -3.71 8.30
CA ALA A 400 -7.55 -3.63 7.49
C ALA A 400 -8.77 -3.21 8.32
N ILE A 401 -9.78 -2.65 7.62
CA ILE A 401 -11.06 -2.26 8.20
C ILE A 401 -12.15 -3.02 7.46
N THR A 402 -12.99 -3.74 8.20
CA THR A 402 -14.08 -4.57 7.70
C THR A 402 -15.24 -3.72 7.18
N PRO A 403 -16.21 -4.30 6.44
CA PRO A 403 -17.39 -3.57 5.99
C PRO A 403 -18.21 -2.93 7.11
N GLY A 404 -18.13 -3.45 8.35
CA GLY A 404 -18.78 -2.89 9.55
C GLY A 404 -17.91 -1.91 10.35
N GLY A 405 -16.71 -1.58 9.87
CA GLY A 405 -15.82 -0.61 10.53
C GLY A 405 -14.85 -1.21 11.56
N HIS A 406 -14.85 -2.52 11.74
CA HIS A 406 -13.93 -3.18 12.66
C HIS A 406 -12.50 -3.22 12.10
N VAL A 407 -11.53 -2.96 12.97
CA VAL A 407 -10.10 -2.98 12.63
C VAL A 407 -9.53 -4.36 12.91
N VAL A 408 -8.83 -4.92 11.92
CA VAL A 408 -8.17 -6.22 12.02
C VAL A 408 -6.69 -6.12 11.64
N PRO A 409 -5.83 -7.04 12.12
CA PRO A 409 -4.37 -6.97 11.92
C PRO A 409 -3.93 -6.95 10.45
N CYS A 410 -4.62 -7.65 9.58
CA CYS A 410 -4.49 -7.61 8.12
C CYS A 410 -5.78 -8.08 7.45
N GLN A 411 -5.93 -7.86 6.15
CA GLN A 411 -7.14 -8.23 5.39
C GLN A 411 -7.52 -9.72 5.45
N SER A 412 -6.60 -10.59 5.83
CA SER A 412 -6.84 -12.04 5.94
C SER A 412 -7.07 -12.51 7.38
N HIS A 413 -6.87 -11.65 8.37
CA HIS A 413 -7.03 -11.94 9.80
C HIS A 413 -8.46 -11.62 10.24
N LEU A 414 -9.42 -12.42 9.76
CA LEU A 414 -10.86 -12.16 9.89
C LEU A 414 -11.58 -13.12 10.86
N SER A 415 -10.87 -14.12 11.38
CA SER A 415 -11.43 -15.15 12.26
C SER A 415 -11.22 -14.89 13.75
N GLU A 416 -10.51 -13.83 14.10
CA GLU A 416 -10.22 -13.45 15.48
C GLU A 416 -11.02 -12.21 15.88
N GLU A 417 -11.06 -11.93 17.17
CA GLU A 417 -11.67 -10.70 17.70
C GLU A 417 -11.00 -9.48 17.09
N PRO A 418 -11.77 -8.49 16.64
CA PRO A 418 -11.22 -7.26 16.07
C PRO A 418 -10.46 -6.45 17.13
N LEU A 419 -9.52 -5.65 16.68
CA LEU A 419 -8.72 -4.76 17.53
C LEU A 419 -9.50 -3.57 18.08
N GLY A 420 -10.68 -3.30 17.54
CA GLY A 420 -11.59 -2.22 17.85
C GLY A 420 -12.41 -1.84 16.62
N ASN A 421 -13.19 -0.76 16.71
CA ASN A 421 -13.99 -0.25 15.60
C ASN A 421 -13.60 1.19 15.29
N MET A 422 -13.31 1.47 14.01
CA MET A 422 -12.78 2.77 13.57
C MET A 422 -13.76 3.92 13.74
N LEU A 423 -15.07 3.66 13.82
CA LEU A 423 -16.09 4.71 14.05
C LEU A 423 -16.24 5.07 15.53
N THR A 424 -16.17 4.09 16.42
CA THR A 424 -16.53 4.27 17.84
C THR A 424 -15.34 4.45 18.76
N ASP A 425 -14.21 3.80 18.47
CA ASP A 425 -13.07 3.74 19.38
C ASP A 425 -12.02 4.79 19.01
N SER A 426 -11.19 5.22 19.98
CA SER A 426 -10.06 6.08 19.68
C SER A 426 -8.96 5.29 18.94
N TRP A 427 -8.25 5.95 18.04
CA TRP A 427 -7.12 5.29 17.37
C TRP A 427 -6.01 4.90 18.37
N GLU A 428 -5.82 5.70 19.38
CA GLU A 428 -4.82 5.43 20.44
C GLU A 428 -5.12 4.13 21.17
N ASP A 429 -6.39 3.85 21.48
CA ASP A 429 -6.79 2.61 22.15
C ASP A 429 -6.59 1.42 21.22
N ILE A 430 -6.94 1.52 19.93
CA ILE A 430 -6.73 0.47 18.93
C ILE A 430 -5.23 0.21 18.75
N TRP A 431 -4.45 1.26 18.47
CA TRP A 431 -3.02 1.15 18.14
C TRP A 431 -2.16 0.68 19.32
N ASN A 432 -2.50 1.15 20.51
CA ASN A 432 -1.79 0.82 21.74
C ASN A 432 -2.39 -0.37 22.49
N GLY A 433 -3.46 -0.99 21.98
CA GLY A 433 -4.05 -2.20 22.51
C GLY A 433 -3.03 -3.35 22.54
N GLU A 434 -3.13 -4.21 23.54
CA GLU A 434 -2.15 -5.30 23.77
C GLU A 434 -2.04 -6.25 22.57
N THR A 435 -3.18 -6.63 21.98
CA THR A 435 -3.22 -7.50 20.79
C THR A 435 -2.56 -6.83 19.58
N CYS A 436 -2.84 -5.55 19.34
CA CYS A 436 -2.21 -4.81 18.24
C CYS A 436 -0.70 -4.69 18.41
N LYS A 437 -0.23 -4.42 19.65
CA LYS A 437 1.21 -4.40 19.96
C LYS A 437 1.88 -5.74 19.71
N LYS A 438 1.29 -6.84 20.18
CA LYS A 438 1.84 -8.20 19.96
C LYS A 438 1.99 -8.51 18.47
N HIS A 439 0.97 -8.21 17.64
CA HIS A 439 1.08 -8.41 16.19
C HIS A 439 2.18 -7.53 15.58
N ARG A 440 2.28 -6.29 15.99
CA ARG A 440 3.29 -5.35 15.49
C ARG A 440 4.71 -5.77 15.89
N GLU A 441 4.93 -6.16 17.12
CA GLU A 441 6.20 -6.70 17.62
C GLU A 441 6.62 -7.93 16.83
N TYR A 442 5.71 -8.89 16.64
CA TYR A 442 5.95 -10.06 15.80
C TYR A 442 6.34 -9.68 14.36
N SER A 443 5.62 -8.75 13.76
CA SER A 443 5.89 -8.29 12.39
C SER A 443 7.20 -7.51 12.30
N ALA A 444 7.55 -6.76 13.34
CA ALA A 444 8.78 -5.98 13.41
C ALA A 444 10.08 -6.83 13.45
N GLU A 445 9.95 -8.11 13.85
CA GLU A 445 11.05 -9.08 13.73
C GLU A 445 11.41 -9.38 12.27
N MET A 446 10.57 -8.94 11.32
CA MET A 446 10.75 -9.14 9.87
C MET A 446 10.93 -10.61 9.48
N THR A 447 10.28 -11.50 10.22
CA THR A 447 10.36 -12.95 9.96
C THR A 447 9.53 -13.35 8.73
N GLY A 448 10.05 -14.30 7.97
CA GLY A 448 9.36 -14.90 6.83
C GLY A 448 8.25 -15.86 7.21
N LYS A 449 7.51 -15.63 8.31
CA LYS A 449 6.44 -16.50 8.79
C LYS A 449 5.09 -15.78 8.79
N CYS A 450 4.03 -16.48 8.41
CA CYS A 450 2.65 -15.99 8.52
C CYS A 450 1.88 -16.83 9.56
N PRO A 451 1.31 -16.21 10.61
CA PRO A 451 0.55 -16.94 11.63
C PRO A 451 -0.68 -17.68 11.10
N LEU A 452 -1.23 -17.20 9.97
CA LEU A 452 -2.42 -17.79 9.33
C LEU A 452 -2.10 -19.01 8.45
N ARG A 453 -0.82 -19.25 8.15
CA ARG A 453 -0.44 -20.39 7.33
C ARG A 453 -0.47 -21.67 8.17
N LYS A 454 -1.23 -22.64 7.72
CA LYS A 454 -1.14 -24.03 8.17
C LYS A 454 -0.41 -24.83 7.11
N GLU A 455 0.62 -25.57 7.48
CA GLU A 455 1.27 -26.51 6.56
C GLU A 455 0.24 -27.57 6.15
N ALA A 456 0.23 -27.91 4.84
CA ALA A 456 -0.57 -29.02 4.37
C ALA A 456 -0.13 -30.27 5.15
N SER A 457 -1.05 -30.90 5.84
CA SER A 457 -0.77 -32.17 6.52
C SER A 457 -0.35 -33.16 5.45
N HIS A 458 0.88 -33.64 5.50
CA HIS A 458 1.33 -34.76 4.67
C HIS A 458 0.47 -35.96 5.03
N ALA A 459 -0.55 -36.25 4.19
CA ALA A 459 -1.34 -37.46 4.24
C ALA A 459 -0.71 -38.52 3.35
#